data_e09bd3b461479884c6cc566084aa3dfc
#
_entry.id   e09bd3b461479884c6cc566084aa3dfc
#
_cell.length_a   1.000
_cell.length_b   1.000
_cell.length_c   1.000
_cell.angle_alpha   90.00
_cell.angle_beta   90.00
_cell.angle_gamma   90.00
#
_symmetry.space_group_name_H-M   'P 1'
#
loop_
_entity.id
_entity.type
_entity.pdbx_description
1 polymer ?
#
loop_
_entity_poly.entity_id
_entity_poly.type
_entity_poly.pdbx_seq_one_letter_code
_entity_poly.pdbx_strand_id
1 'polypeptide(L)'
;MSTRSIARCGVLVALLAASAWITVPLGPVPFTMQTFVLALLPQVLGTRDAFFTVVVYLLLGAVGVPVFSGFQGGLGVLMGPTGGYLLGFAVGMPVAGVLARANVLPRRARGAAAGIALLAVSYVLGTLQLMNVYGIDAPAALAVAVAPFVVPDVVKVAMSVGVAERINRALGAVAEGR
;
A
#
# COMPACT_ATOMS: atom_id res chain seq x y z
N MET A 1 -19.23 -10.44 -1.42
CA MET A 1 -18.69 -9.51 -2.45
C MET A 1 -19.51 -9.70 -3.72
N SER A 2 -19.87 -8.62 -4.41
CA SER A 2 -20.52 -8.71 -5.73
C SER A 2 -19.47 -9.06 -6.80
N THR A 3 -19.89 -9.60 -7.95
CA THR A 3 -19.00 -9.89 -9.10
C THR A 3 -18.21 -8.65 -9.52
N ARG A 4 -18.84 -7.47 -9.49
CA ARG A 4 -18.20 -6.18 -9.76
C ARG A 4 -17.10 -5.84 -8.75
N SER A 5 -17.32 -6.15 -7.46
CA SER A 5 -16.32 -5.96 -6.40
C SER A 5 -15.11 -6.88 -6.62
N ILE A 6 -15.35 -8.15 -6.93
CA ILE A 6 -14.28 -9.13 -7.20
C ILE A 6 -13.43 -8.69 -8.40
N ALA A 7 -14.08 -8.26 -9.50
CA ALA A 7 -13.36 -7.79 -10.69
C ALA A 7 -12.49 -6.55 -10.38
N ARG A 8 -13.01 -5.57 -9.61
CA ARG A 8 -12.25 -4.40 -9.19
C ARG A 8 -11.05 -4.76 -8.31
N CYS A 9 -11.24 -5.66 -7.34
CA CYS A 9 -10.15 -6.15 -6.50
C CYS A 9 -9.08 -6.84 -7.34
N GLY A 10 -9.46 -7.69 -8.30
CA GLY A 10 -8.51 -8.37 -9.19
C GLY A 10 -7.66 -7.40 -10.02
N VAL A 11 -8.28 -6.40 -10.62
CA VAL A 11 -7.56 -5.33 -11.36
C VAL A 11 -6.59 -4.58 -10.45
N LEU A 12 -7.00 -4.27 -9.22
CA LEU A 12 -6.15 -3.53 -8.28
C LEU A 12 -5.04 -4.40 -7.66
N VAL A 13 -5.23 -5.71 -7.53
CA VAL A 13 -4.14 -6.65 -7.22
C VAL A 13 -3.09 -6.64 -8.33
N ALA A 14 -3.51 -6.72 -9.59
CA ALA A 14 -2.60 -6.66 -10.73
C ALA A 14 -1.86 -5.31 -10.81
N LEU A 15 -2.57 -4.20 -10.57
CA LEU A 15 -1.96 -2.87 -10.52
C LEU A 15 -0.94 -2.74 -9.37
N LEU A 16 -1.25 -3.33 -8.21
CA LEU A 16 -0.35 -3.34 -7.06
C LEU A 16 0.93 -4.14 -7.37
N ALA A 17 0.79 -5.31 -8.01
CA ALA A 17 1.93 -6.10 -8.49
C ALA A 17 2.77 -5.32 -9.52
N ALA A 18 2.14 -4.74 -10.53
CA ALA A 18 2.84 -3.94 -11.54
C ALA A 18 3.58 -2.74 -10.91
N SER A 19 2.98 -2.09 -9.91
CA SER A 19 3.61 -0.98 -9.18
C SER A 19 4.81 -1.43 -8.32
N ALA A 20 4.83 -2.68 -7.87
CA ALA A 20 5.95 -3.27 -7.15
C ALA A 20 7.17 -3.53 -8.06
N TRP A 21 6.94 -3.77 -9.35
CA TRP A 21 8.00 -3.98 -10.33
C TRP A 21 8.69 -2.68 -10.75
N ILE A 22 8.01 -1.52 -10.58
CA ILE A 22 8.64 -0.21 -10.72
C ILE A 22 9.47 0.03 -9.46
N THR A 23 10.71 -0.44 -9.50
CA THR A 23 11.60 -0.56 -8.34
C THR A 23 12.93 0.11 -8.61
N VAL A 24 13.41 0.90 -7.63
CA VAL A 24 14.79 1.42 -7.57
C VAL A 24 15.44 0.83 -6.32
N PRO A 25 16.55 0.08 -6.45
CA PRO A 25 17.24 -0.47 -5.29
C PRO A 25 17.99 0.64 -4.55
N LEU A 26 17.52 1.00 -3.37
CA LEU A 26 18.14 2.03 -2.50
C LEU A 26 18.69 1.41 -1.20
N GLY A 27 19.29 0.22 -1.28
CA GLY A 27 19.80 -0.50 -0.12
C GLY A 27 18.90 -1.65 0.34
N PRO A 28 18.73 -1.89 1.66
CA PRO A 28 18.00 -3.05 2.17
C PRO A 28 16.50 -2.99 1.89
N VAL A 29 15.95 -1.80 1.70
CA VAL A 29 14.55 -1.59 1.34
C VAL A 29 14.50 -0.90 -0.03
N PRO A 30 13.85 -1.51 -1.02
CA PRO A 30 13.74 -0.91 -2.35
C PRO A 30 12.68 0.20 -2.36
N PHE A 31 12.94 1.25 -3.13
CA PHE A 31 11.92 2.23 -3.46
C PHE A 31 11.01 1.66 -4.55
N THR A 32 9.69 1.72 -4.35
CA THR A 32 8.70 1.20 -5.31
C THR A 32 7.55 2.17 -5.50
N MET A 33 6.74 1.96 -6.54
CA MET A 33 5.48 2.69 -6.72
C MET A 33 4.30 2.09 -5.95
N GLN A 34 4.52 1.03 -5.15
CA GLN A 34 3.46 0.34 -4.38
C GLN A 34 2.70 1.28 -3.44
N THR A 35 3.42 2.17 -2.73
CA THR A 35 2.81 3.10 -1.76
C THR A 35 1.80 4.04 -2.40
N PHE A 36 1.98 4.42 -3.68
CA PHE A 36 0.98 5.17 -4.44
C PHE A 36 -0.32 4.36 -4.62
N VAL A 37 -0.21 3.11 -5.09
CA VAL A 37 -1.39 2.25 -5.30
C VAL A 37 -2.05 1.90 -3.98
N LEU A 38 -1.27 1.56 -2.95
CA LEU A 38 -1.78 1.26 -1.61
C LEU A 38 -2.57 2.44 -1.01
N ALA A 39 -2.07 3.66 -1.14
CA ALA A 39 -2.78 4.85 -0.69
C ALA A 39 -4.07 5.12 -1.50
N LEU A 40 -4.12 4.68 -2.77
CA LEU A 40 -5.29 4.79 -3.64
C LEU A 40 -6.41 3.83 -3.23
N LEU A 41 -6.08 2.59 -2.81
CA LEU A 41 -7.04 1.52 -2.52
C LEU A 41 -8.19 1.94 -1.60
N PRO A 42 -7.96 2.49 -0.39
CA PRO A 42 -9.04 2.82 0.55
C PRO A 42 -9.91 3.98 0.06
N GLN A 43 -9.43 4.77 -0.89
CA GLN A 43 -10.14 5.91 -1.46
C GLN A 43 -11.08 5.51 -2.62
N VAL A 44 -10.77 4.42 -3.33
CA VAL A 44 -11.52 3.92 -4.49
C VAL A 44 -12.39 2.72 -4.12
N LEU A 45 -11.86 1.83 -3.28
CA LEU A 45 -12.58 0.67 -2.76
C LEU A 45 -13.20 0.95 -1.39
N GLY A 46 -14.11 0.09 -0.96
CA GLY A 46 -14.52 0.02 0.44
C GLY A 46 -13.39 -0.50 1.34
N THR A 47 -13.42 -0.17 2.62
CA THR A 47 -12.44 -0.65 3.61
C THR A 47 -12.22 -2.16 3.50
N ARG A 48 -13.32 -2.92 3.43
CA ARG A 48 -13.29 -4.37 3.30
C ARG A 48 -12.60 -4.82 2.01
N ASP A 49 -13.00 -4.25 0.87
CA ASP A 49 -12.48 -4.65 -0.44
C ASP A 49 -11.00 -4.26 -0.60
N ALA A 50 -10.60 -3.10 -0.08
CA ALA A 50 -9.21 -2.68 -0.03
C ALA A 50 -8.35 -3.64 0.80
N PHE A 51 -8.83 -4.04 1.98
CA PHE A 51 -8.15 -5.03 2.82
C PHE A 51 -7.99 -6.38 2.10
N PHE A 52 -9.07 -6.91 1.52
CA PHE A 52 -8.99 -8.17 0.76
C PHE A 52 -8.07 -8.07 -0.44
N THR A 53 -8.00 -6.93 -1.13
CA THR A 53 -7.04 -6.70 -2.22
C THR A 53 -5.61 -6.89 -1.74
N VAL A 54 -5.24 -6.30 -0.61
CA VAL A 54 -3.90 -6.44 -0.04
C VAL A 54 -3.64 -7.86 0.44
N VAL A 55 -4.61 -8.50 1.10
CA VAL A 55 -4.46 -9.89 1.55
C VAL A 55 -4.25 -10.84 0.37
N VAL A 56 -5.04 -10.72 -0.70
CA VAL A 56 -4.88 -11.54 -1.91
C VAL A 56 -3.51 -11.30 -2.55
N TYR A 57 -3.06 -10.05 -2.64
CA TYR A 57 -1.73 -9.72 -3.14
C TYR A 57 -0.62 -10.41 -2.32
N LEU A 58 -0.70 -10.36 -0.99
CA LEU A 58 0.28 -11.01 -0.11
C LEU A 58 0.24 -12.53 -0.23
N LEU A 59 -0.95 -13.12 -0.33
CA LEU A 59 -1.11 -14.58 -0.51
C LEU A 59 -0.51 -15.04 -1.84
N LEU A 60 -0.75 -14.32 -2.94
CA LEU A 60 -0.14 -14.62 -4.22
C LEU A 60 1.39 -14.57 -4.13
N GLY A 61 1.93 -13.54 -3.49
CA GLY A 61 3.36 -13.46 -3.25
C GLY A 61 3.88 -14.58 -2.36
N ALA A 62 3.17 -14.91 -1.28
CA ALA A 62 3.56 -15.97 -0.33
C ALA A 62 3.65 -17.35 -0.99
N VAL A 63 2.74 -17.68 -1.91
CA VAL A 63 2.77 -18.95 -2.67
C VAL A 63 3.79 -18.96 -3.82
N GLY A 64 4.56 -17.87 -3.97
CA GLY A 64 5.67 -17.82 -4.93
C GLY A 64 5.40 -17.10 -6.25
N VAL A 65 4.19 -16.52 -6.42
CA VAL A 65 3.93 -15.66 -7.60
C VAL A 65 4.84 -14.42 -7.51
N PRO A 66 5.55 -14.01 -8.58
CA PRO A 66 6.55 -12.94 -8.55
C PRO A 66 5.91 -11.54 -8.55
N VAL A 67 5.06 -11.26 -7.54
CA VAL A 67 4.30 -10.01 -7.40
C VAL A 67 4.98 -8.97 -6.51
N PHE A 68 6.03 -9.34 -5.78
CA PHE A 68 6.78 -8.42 -4.92
C PHE A 68 7.84 -7.65 -5.71
N SER A 69 8.46 -6.66 -5.05
CA SER A 69 9.53 -5.84 -5.61
C SER A 69 10.65 -6.71 -6.20
N GLY A 70 11.17 -6.30 -7.38
CA GLY A 70 12.21 -7.06 -8.07
C GLY A 70 11.76 -8.41 -8.61
N PHE A 71 10.47 -8.57 -8.92
CA PHE A 71 9.86 -9.83 -9.40
C PHE A 71 10.03 -10.98 -8.42
N GLN A 72 10.09 -10.68 -7.13
CA GLN A 72 10.24 -11.68 -6.08
C GLN A 72 8.89 -12.26 -5.64
N GLY A 73 8.96 -13.44 -5.02
CA GLY A 73 7.84 -14.14 -4.39
C GLY A 73 8.35 -15.18 -3.40
N GLY A 74 7.43 -15.81 -2.69
CA GLY A 74 7.72 -16.82 -1.69
C GLY A 74 7.74 -16.29 -0.26
N LEU A 75 7.58 -17.20 0.71
CA LEU A 75 7.60 -16.88 2.14
C LEU A 75 8.93 -16.25 2.60
N GLY A 76 10.04 -16.55 1.92
CA GLY A 76 11.34 -15.97 2.23
C GLY A 76 11.37 -14.44 2.14
N VAL A 77 10.59 -13.83 1.23
CA VAL A 77 10.46 -12.37 1.13
C VAL A 77 9.71 -11.81 2.34
N LEU A 78 8.65 -12.50 2.79
CA LEU A 78 7.87 -12.08 3.97
C LEU A 78 8.65 -12.24 5.27
N MET A 79 9.58 -13.18 5.33
CA MET A 79 10.48 -13.37 6.47
C MET A 79 11.76 -12.51 6.37
N GLY A 80 12.02 -11.94 5.20
CA GLY A 80 13.19 -11.11 4.92
C GLY A 80 13.03 -9.64 5.38
N PRO A 81 14.02 -8.79 5.04
CA PRO A 81 14.09 -7.40 5.51
C PRO A 81 12.87 -6.54 5.17
N THR A 82 12.20 -6.85 4.06
CA THR A 82 11.05 -6.07 3.55
C THR A 82 9.69 -6.62 4.01
N GLY A 83 9.66 -7.80 4.63
CA GLY A 83 8.41 -8.48 4.98
C GLY A 83 7.54 -7.69 5.95
N GLY A 84 8.14 -7.01 6.92
CA GLY A 84 7.41 -6.18 7.88
C GLY A 84 6.64 -5.03 7.20
N TYR A 85 7.21 -4.45 6.13
CA TYR A 85 6.50 -3.44 5.32
C TYR A 85 5.31 -4.04 4.60
N LEU A 86 5.48 -5.24 4.00
CA LEU A 86 4.41 -5.96 3.33
C LEU A 86 3.28 -6.33 4.29
N LEU A 87 3.60 -6.87 5.46
CA LEU A 87 2.62 -7.16 6.51
C LEU A 87 1.97 -5.87 7.04
N GLY A 88 2.75 -4.81 7.13
CA GLY A 88 2.28 -3.47 7.48
C GLY A 88 1.22 -2.92 6.54
N PHE A 89 1.25 -3.28 5.26
CA PHE A 89 0.19 -2.92 4.30
C PHE A 89 -1.15 -3.57 4.69
N ALA A 90 -1.14 -4.84 5.09
CA ALA A 90 -2.36 -5.52 5.52
C ALA A 90 -2.89 -4.98 6.85
N VAL A 91 -2.01 -4.74 7.82
CA VAL A 91 -2.40 -4.22 9.14
C VAL A 91 -2.85 -2.75 9.06
N GLY A 92 -2.18 -1.94 8.24
CA GLY A 92 -2.51 -0.53 8.06
C GLY A 92 -3.75 -0.28 7.19
N MET A 93 -4.11 -1.21 6.29
CA MET A 93 -5.23 -1.01 5.37
C MET A 93 -6.60 -0.82 6.05
N PRO A 94 -6.99 -1.56 7.10
CA PRO A 94 -8.22 -1.28 7.84
C PRO A 94 -8.24 0.12 8.46
N VAL A 95 -7.13 0.56 9.05
CA VAL A 95 -6.99 1.90 9.64
C VAL A 95 -7.17 2.97 8.56
N ALA A 96 -6.47 2.83 7.43
CA ALA A 96 -6.60 3.72 6.29
C ALA A 96 -8.03 3.74 5.73
N GLY A 97 -8.67 2.58 5.65
CA GLY A 97 -10.04 2.45 5.18
C GLY A 97 -11.07 3.17 6.06
N VAL A 98 -10.89 3.13 7.37
CA VAL A 98 -11.73 3.86 8.33
C VAL A 98 -11.52 5.37 8.17
N LEU A 99 -10.26 5.82 8.13
CA LEU A 99 -9.92 7.24 7.97
C LEU A 99 -10.41 7.82 6.63
N ALA A 100 -10.29 7.07 5.54
CA ALA A 100 -10.78 7.49 4.23
C ALA A 100 -12.30 7.74 4.19
N ARG A 101 -13.05 7.23 5.17
CA ARG A 101 -14.52 7.35 5.28
C ARG A 101 -14.98 8.23 6.43
N ALA A 102 -14.08 8.63 7.31
CA ALA A 102 -14.42 9.49 8.45
C ALA A 102 -14.94 10.85 7.98
N ASN A 103 -16.20 11.21 8.34
CA ASN A 103 -16.83 12.44 7.86
C ASN A 103 -16.39 13.73 8.59
N VAL A 104 -15.36 13.63 9.43
CA VAL A 104 -14.84 14.75 10.22
C VAL A 104 -13.86 15.66 9.45
N LEU A 105 -13.37 15.23 8.29
CA LEU A 105 -12.41 15.95 7.46
C LEU A 105 -12.92 16.13 6.03
N PRO A 106 -12.48 17.19 5.32
CA PRO A 106 -12.70 17.32 3.88
C PRO A 106 -12.15 16.09 3.12
N ARG A 107 -12.79 15.75 1.99
CA ARG A 107 -12.46 14.53 1.21
C ARG A 107 -10.96 14.34 0.93
N ARG A 108 -10.26 15.41 0.53
CA ARG A 108 -8.82 15.36 0.26
C ARG A 108 -8.00 15.06 1.52
N ALA A 109 -8.34 15.74 2.63
CA ALA A 109 -7.67 15.54 3.89
C ALA A 109 -7.85 14.11 4.43
N ARG A 110 -9.06 13.51 4.25
CA ARG A 110 -9.32 12.10 4.60
C ARG A 110 -8.44 11.14 3.80
N GLY A 111 -8.34 11.36 2.49
CA GLY A 111 -7.50 10.55 1.61
C GLY A 111 -6.01 10.65 1.98
N ALA A 112 -5.53 11.85 2.26
CA ALA A 112 -4.16 12.07 2.72
C ALA A 112 -3.91 11.41 4.09
N ALA A 113 -4.80 11.62 5.07
CA ALA A 113 -4.70 11.02 6.40
C ALA A 113 -4.70 9.47 6.32
N ALA A 114 -5.54 8.89 5.47
CA ALA A 114 -5.58 7.45 5.24
C ALA A 114 -4.24 6.92 4.69
N GLY A 115 -3.68 7.59 3.68
CA GLY A 115 -2.38 7.22 3.11
C GLY A 115 -1.24 7.36 4.12
N ILE A 116 -1.20 8.46 4.87
CA ILE A 116 -0.17 8.68 5.91
C ILE A 116 -0.28 7.63 7.02
N ALA A 117 -1.49 7.30 7.49
CA ALA A 117 -1.69 6.29 8.52
C ALA A 117 -1.21 4.90 8.05
N LEU A 118 -1.52 4.54 6.79
CA LEU A 118 -1.01 3.30 6.18
C LEU A 118 0.52 3.26 6.16
N LEU A 119 1.16 4.35 5.71
CA LEU A 119 2.62 4.46 5.70
C LEU A 119 3.22 4.35 7.10
N ALA A 120 2.63 5.01 8.08
CA ALA A 120 3.11 4.98 9.46
C ALA A 120 3.12 3.55 10.01
N VAL A 121 2.01 2.79 9.83
CA VAL A 121 1.93 1.39 10.26
C VAL A 121 2.96 0.54 9.51
N SER A 122 3.10 0.73 8.21
CA SER A 122 4.06 -0.01 7.40
C SER A 122 5.50 0.29 7.81
N TYR A 123 5.85 1.55 8.05
CA TYR A 123 7.17 1.93 8.52
C TYR A 123 7.50 1.35 9.89
N VAL A 124 6.56 1.36 10.83
CA VAL A 124 6.76 0.77 12.17
C VAL A 124 7.06 -0.72 12.05
N LEU A 125 6.18 -1.49 11.39
CA LEU A 125 6.36 -2.94 11.28
C LEU A 125 7.57 -3.30 10.41
N GLY A 126 7.82 -2.55 9.35
CA GLY A 126 8.98 -2.74 8.48
C GLY A 126 10.30 -2.47 9.20
N THR A 127 10.38 -1.37 9.94
CA THR A 127 11.57 -1.03 10.72
C THR A 127 11.85 -2.06 11.82
N LEU A 128 10.82 -2.51 12.54
CA LEU A 128 10.97 -3.55 13.57
C LEU A 128 11.50 -4.85 12.97
N GLN A 129 10.98 -5.29 11.84
CA GLN A 129 11.48 -6.50 11.18
C GLN A 129 12.89 -6.31 10.63
N LEU A 130 13.20 -5.15 10.05
CA LEU A 130 14.54 -4.84 9.55
C LEU A 130 15.58 -4.91 10.67
N MET A 131 15.27 -4.33 11.85
CA MET A 131 16.11 -4.40 13.03
C MET A 131 16.39 -5.86 13.44
N ASN A 132 15.36 -6.70 13.46
CA ASN A 132 15.50 -8.11 13.82
C ASN A 132 16.35 -8.88 12.79
N VAL A 133 16.17 -8.63 11.50
CA VAL A 133 16.87 -9.38 10.44
C VAL A 133 18.35 -8.98 10.34
N TYR A 134 18.67 -7.69 10.51
CA TYR A 134 20.03 -7.18 10.39
C TYR A 134 20.77 -7.03 11.74
N GLY A 135 20.08 -7.14 12.87
CA GLY A 135 20.67 -6.91 14.19
C GLY A 135 21.11 -5.46 14.42
N ILE A 136 20.46 -4.49 13.75
CA ILE A 136 20.78 -3.06 13.87
C ILE A 136 19.84 -2.35 14.84
N ASP A 137 20.28 -1.22 15.37
CA ASP A 137 19.48 -0.40 16.27
C ASP A 137 18.44 0.46 15.52
N ALA A 138 17.51 1.05 16.26
CA ALA A 138 16.42 1.84 15.69
C ALA A 138 16.90 3.08 14.92
N PRO A 139 17.87 3.88 15.39
CA PRO A 139 18.39 5.01 14.63
C PRO A 139 18.97 4.59 13.27
N ALA A 140 19.78 3.54 13.23
CA ALA A 140 20.35 3.03 11.97
C ALA A 140 19.25 2.53 11.02
N ALA A 141 18.28 1.75 11.53
CA ALA A 141 17.16 1.25 10.73
C ALA A 141 16.31 2.40 10.16
N LEU A 142 15.98 3.42 10.96
CA LEU A 142 15.22 4.59 10.51
C LEU A 142 15.98 5.39 9.44
N ALA A 143 17.28 5.54 9.58
CA ALA A 143 18.11 6.28 8.63
C ALA A 143 18.13 5.64 7.23
N VAL A 144 18.15 4.30 7.15
CA VAL A 144 18.28 3.59 5.86
C VAL A 144 16.91 3.17 5.27
N ALA A 145 15.90 3.02 6.09
CA ALA A 145 14.64 2.39 5.69
C ALA A 145 13.38 3.26 5.84
N VAL A 146 13.51 4.46 6.40
CA VAL A 146 12.41 5.42 6.52
C VAL A 146 12.81 6.78 5.96
N ALA A 147 13.91 7.37 6.44
CA ALA A 147 14.28 8.74 6.10
C ALA A 147 14.33 9.03 4.58
N PRO A 148 14.91 8.18 3.71
CA PRO A 148 14.95 8.44 2.27
C PRO A 148 13.59 8.31 1.58
N PHE A 149 12.62 7.62 2.22
CA PHE A 149 11.32 7.31 1.62
C PHE A 149 10.21 8.29 2.03
N VAL A 150 10.33 8.99 3.15
CA VAL A 150 9.27 9.87 3.68
C VAL A 150 8.83 10.90 2.66
N VAL A 151 9.76 11.65 2.07
CA VAL A 151 9.42 12.72 1.12
C VAL A 151 8.76 12.16 -0.15
N PRO A 152 9.36 11.19 -0.87
CA PRO A 152 8.72 10.64 -2.06
C PRO A 152 7.40 9.92 -1.76
N ASP A 153 7.25 9.28 -0.60
CA ASP A 153 6.01 8.59 -0.26
C ASP A 153 4.89 9.57 0.08
N VAL A 154 5.18 10.70 0.74
CA VAL A 154 4.21 11.79 0.92
C VAL A 154 3.74 12.35 -0.43
N VAL A 155 4.64 12.52 -1.39
CA VAL A 155 4.29 12.94 -2.77
C VAL A 155 3.37 11.91 -3.42
N LYS A 156 3.67 10.61 -3.32
CA LYS A 156 2.80 9.52 -3.84
C LYS A 156 1.41 9.53 -3.20
N VAL A 157 1.33 9.75 -1.88
CA VAL A 157 0.05 9.89 -1.17
C VAL A 157 -0.73 11.09 -1.72
N ALA A 158 -0.10 12.26 -1.90
CA ALA A 158 -0.76 13.44 -2.45
C ALA A 158 -1.27 13.18 -3.89
N MET A 159 -0.46 12.53 -4.73
CA MET A 159 -0.85 12.13 -6.09
C MET A 159 -2.03 11.15 -6.07
N SER A 160 -2.04 10.18 -5.14
CA SER A 160 -3.12 9.19 -5.02
C SER A 160 -4.46 9.85 -4.72
N VAL A 161 -4.49 10.92 -3.92
CA VAL A 161 -5.71 11.69 -3.63
C VAL A 161 -6.29 12.32 -4.90
N GLY A 162 -5.45 12.95 -5.73
CA GLY A 162 -5.88 13.55 -7.00
C GLY A 162 -6.41 12.51 -7.98
N VAL A 163 -5.74 11.36 -8.09
CA VAL A 163 -6.17 10.25 -8.96
C VAL A 163 -7.46 9.62 -8.46
N ALA A 164 -7.60 9.39 -7.14
CA ALA A 164 -8.82 8.87 -6.54
C ALA A 164 -10.04 9.76 -6.81
N GLU A 165 -9.87 11.08 -6.77
CA GLU A 165 -10.95 12.02 -7.10
C GLU A 165 -11.43 11.89 -8.55
N ARG A 166 -10.50 11.70 -9.49
CA ARG A 166 -10.82 11.51 -10.93
C ARG A 166 -11.54 10.18 -11.16
N ILE A 167 -11.02 9.09 -10.59
CA ILE A 167 -11.62 7.75 -10.69
C ILE A 167 -13.05 7.77 -10.13
N ASN A 168 -13.24 8.33 -8.93
CA ASN A 168 -14.54 8.36 -8.28
C ASN A 168 -15.57 9.23 -9.03
N ARG A 169 -15.13 10.31 -9.67
CA ARG A 169 -15.98 11.12 -10.56
C ARG A 169 -16.42 10.34 -11.81
N ALA A 170 -15.48 9.65 -12.44
CA ALA A 170 -15.77 8.83 -13.62
C ALA A 170 -16.74 7.68 -13.28
N LEU A 171 -16.55 7.02 -12.13
CA LEU A 171 -17.44 5.94 -11.67
C LEU A 171 -18.83 6.45 -11.31
N GLY A 172 -18.97 7.66 -10.74
CA GLY A 172 -20.25 8.33 -10.48
C GLY A 172 -21.00 8.64 -11.76
N ALA A 173 -20.33 9.25 -12.75
CA ALA A 173 -20.92 9.56 -14.04
C ALA A 173 -21.44 8.33 -14.79
N VAL A 174 -20.73 7.19 -14.71
CA VAL A 174 -21.20 5.91 -15.30
C VAL A 174 -22.41 5.35 -14.55
N ALA A 175 -22.55 5.61 -13.26
CA ALA A 175 -23.69 5.15 -12.48
C ALA A 175 -24.97 6.00 -12.75
N GLU A 176 -24.81 7.28 -13.00
CA GLU A 176 -25.90 8.23 -13.30
C GLU A 176 -26.41 8.13 -14.76
N GLY A 177 -25.57 7.66 -15.68
CA GLY A 177 -25.92 7.49 -17.11
C GLY A 177 -26.63 6.18 -17.46
N ARG A 178 -27.03 5.38 -16.44
CA ARG A 178 -27.82 4.14 -16.55
C ARG A 178 -29.18 4.29 -15.92
#